data_09995d82e04019fb5260cf7ae9278554
#
_entry.id   09995d82e04019fb5260cf7ae9278554
#
_cell.length_a   1.000
_cell.length_b   1.000
_cell.length_c   1.000
_cell.angle_alpha   90.00
_cell.angle_beta   90.00
_cell.angle_gamma   90.00
#
_symmetry.space_group_name_H-M   'P 1'
#
loop_
_entity.id
_entity.type
_entity.pdbx_description
1 polymer ?
#
loop_
_entity_poly.entity_id
_entity_poly.type
_entity_poly.pdbx_seq_one_letter_code
_entity_poly.pdbx_strand_id
1 'polypeptide(L)'
;VTAQMKAKYQKGRQSVWQYLRMTSIVNPHAEIIFVDPEGERHHWTRVTERLPTKVESIKPHPHGIELGQLQRMVSESNDLNLNHFLLNNFSGVTNRARKELCQAAELEGTRKMRAIKGDDIRNLLEAFQGERLVNGQPAKLLKPPTNCLSPIEEILIKKGLSKTIDSRFVTTLTRVPNVTQGNPFQVEVGLIFGGSMAGDKPVEILRFANRVPRMYQQGGCLLTKAIESVDWRQYGLDQAGGKGVPKGPAAILVHLASTNVQFTSEAKEALADNGEVMEEARKAMLEM
;
A
#
# COMPACT_ATOMS: atom_id res chain seq x y z
N VAL A 1 23.99 11.27 -9.40
CA VAL A 1 23.17 12.44 -9.81
C VAL A 1 23.57 13.61 -8.93
N THR A 2 23.85 14.77 -9.54
CA THR A 2 24.14 16.01 -8.84
C THR A 2 23.05 17.01 -9.15
N ALA A 3 22.48 17.64 -8.12
CA ALA A 3 21.51 18.72 -8.26
C ALA A 3 22.00 19.96 -7.50
N GLN A 4 22.00 21.12 -8.16
CA GLN A 4 22.29 22.38 -7.53
C GLN A 4 21.03 23.23 -7.47
N MET A 5 20.66 23.67 -6.26
CA MET A 5 19.45 24.46 -6.06
C MET A 5 19.64 25.51 -4.97
N LYS A 6 18.87 26.59 -5.05
CA LYS A 6 18.79 27.57 -3.98
C LYS A 6 17.85 27.07 -2.91
N ALA A 7 18.38 26.60 -1.78
CA ALA A 7 17.60 26.02 -0.70
C ALA A 7 18.19 26.36 0.66
N LYS A 8 17.38 26.26 1.71
CA LYS A 8 17.82 26.33 3.10
C LYS A 8 17.61 24.99 3.75
N TYR A 9 18.65 24.39 4.31
CA TYR A 9 18.54 23.16 5.08
C TYR A 9 17.77 23.40 6.37
N GLN A 10 16.80 22.53 6.64
CA GLN A 10 15.99 22.57 7.86
C GLN A 10 16.13 21.24 8.59
N LYS A 11 16.33 21.28 9.91
CA LYS A 11 16.24 20.13 10.82
C LYS A 11 14.80 19.98 11.30
N GLY A 12 14.35 18.76 11.60
CA GLY A 12 13.01 18.49 12.13
C GLY A 12 12.27 17.36 11.42
N ARG A 13 10.96 17.25 11.71
CA ARG A 13 10.11 16.11 11.26
C ARG A 13 9.97 15.97 9.74
N GLN A 14 10.24 17.01 8.97
CA GLN A 14 10.12 17.03 7.50
C GLN A 14 11.48 17.30 6.83
N SER A 15 12.57 16.98 7.50
CA SER A 15 13.92 17.17 7.00
C SER A 15 14.40 16.02 6.13
N VAL A 16 15.46 16.28 5.34
CA VAL A 16 16.17 15.25 4.58
C VAL A 16 16.71 14.16 5.53
N TRP A 17 17.25 14.55 6.68
CA TRP A 17 17.73 13.61 7.70
C TRP A 17 16.62 12.65 8.14
N GLN A 18 15.43 13.17 8.46
CA GLN A 18 14.29 12.35 8.88
C GLN A 18 13.83 11.42 7.76
N TYR A 19 13.81 11.90 6.52
CA TYR A 19 13.46 11.07 5.36
C TYR A 19 14.43 9.89 5.20
N LEU A 20 15.73 10.15 5.27
CA LEU A 20 16.77 9.12 5.15
C LEU A 20 16.75 8.14 6.34
N ARG A 21 16.55 8.65 7.56
CA ARG A 21 16.35 7.83 8.75
C ARG A 21 15.17 6.86 8.57
N MET A 22 14.02 7.35 8.15
CA MET A 22 12.84 6.52 7.88
C MET A 22 13.10 5.54 6.74
N THR A 23 13.75 5.98 5.67
CA THR A 23 14.13 5.11 4.54
C THR A 23 15.02 3.96 5.00
N SER A 24 15.96 4.20 5.91
CA SER A 24 16.86 3.18 6.44
C SER A 24 16.14 2.10 7.26
N ILE A 25 15.02 2.43 7.90
CA ILE A 25 14.21 1.48 8.68
C ILE A 25 13.59 0.42 7.76
N VAL A 26 12.96 0.86 6.67
CA VAL A 26 12.21 -0.01 5.75
C VAL A 26 13.05 -0.61 4.63
N ASN A 27 14.32 -0.21 4.55
CA ASN A 27 15.32 -0.77 3.63
C ASN A 27 16.55 -1.25 4.40
N PRO A 28 16.42 -2.29 5.25
CA PRO A 28 17.48 -2.75 6.14
C PRO A 28 18.71 -3.33 5.40
N HIS A 29 18.56 -3.65 4.12
CA HIS A 29 19.62 -4.09 3.20
C HIS A 29 20.46 -2.93 2.66
N ALA A 30 20.00 -1.69 2.81
CA ALA A 30 20.71 -0.51 2.32
C ALA A 30 21.63 0.07 3.40
N GLU A 31 22.82 0.49 3.00
CA GLU A 31 23.68 1.36 3.75
C GLU A 31 23.47 2.79 3.28
N ILE A 32 23.21 3.70 4.22
CA ILE A 32 22.94 5.10 3.91
C ILE A 32 23.92 5.97 4.68
N ILE A 33 24.66 6.82 3.95
CA ILE A 33 25.53 7.84 4.51
C ILE A 33 25.02 9.20 4.07
N PHE A 34 24.79 10.08 5.02
CA PHE A 34 24.38 11.45 4.77
C PHE A 34 25.31 12.42 5.47
N VAL A 35 25.85 13.35 4.72
CA VAL A 35 26.61 14.47 5.26
C VAL A 35 25.75 15.71 5.14
N ASP A 36 25.40 16.31 6.26
CA ASP A 36 24.59 17.52 6.28
C ASP A 36 25.39 18.77 5.88
N PRO A 37 24.75 19.90 5.63
CA PRO A 37 25.45 21.14 5.26
C PRO A 37 26.38 21.71 6.36
N GLU A 38 26.24 21.24 7.61
CA GLU A 38 27.11 21.60 8.72
C GLU A 38 28.36 20.70 8.80
N GLY A 39 28.41 19.67 7.92
CA GLY A 39 29.52 18.71 7.86
C GLY A 39 29.35 17.52 8.80
N GLU A 40 28.19 17.41 9.50
CA GLU A 40 27.91 16.26 10.35
C GLU A 40 27.60 15.03 9.50
N ARG A 41 28.29 13.92 9.81
CA ARG A 41 28.15 12.65 9.08
C ARG A 41 27.20 11.71 9.84
N HIS A 42 26.06 11.42 9.24
CA HIS A 42 25.09 10.44 9.71
C HIS A 42 25.24 9.13 8.92
N HIS A 43 25.26 8.00 9.62
CA HIS A 43 25.52 6.71 9.00
C HIS A 43 24.54 5.65 9.54
N TRP A 44 23.68 5.11 8.65
CA TRP A 44 22.82 3.97 8.94
C TRP A 44 23.38 2.75 8.22
N THR A 45 23.97 1.85 8.99
CA THR A 45 24.61 0.64 8.47
C THR A 45 23.61 -0.36 7.96
N ARG A 46 24.00 -1.19 7.01
CA ARG A 46 23.26 -2.36 6.57
C ARG A 46 23.15 -3.38 7.72
N VAL A 47 21.99 -4.01 7.89
CA VAL A 47 21.73 -5.05 8.91
C VAL A 47 21.30 -6.38 8.31
N THR A 48 21.22 -6.48 7.00
CA THR A 48 20.95 -7.71 6.27
C THR A 48 21.49 -7.65 4.85
N GLU A 49 21.98 -8.79 4.34
CA GLU A 49 22.34 -8.95 2.91
C GLU A 49 21.12 -9.34 2.05
N ARG A 50 20.00 -9.69 2.68
CA ARG A 50 18.80 -10.11 1.96
C ARG A 50 18.18 -8.93 1.25
N LEU A 51 18.18 -8.96 -0.07
CA LEU A 51 17.50 -7.99 -0.92
C LEU A 51 15.97 -8.20 -0.87
N PRO A 52 15.18 -7.17 -1.17
CA PRO A 52 13.74 -7.30 -1.33
C PRO A 52 13.40 -8.38 -2.36
N THR A 53 12.34 -9.14 -2.11
CA THR A 53 11.83 -10.14 -3.06
C THR A 53 11.50 -9.45 -4.38
N LYS A 54 12.02 -10.00 -5.49
CA LYS A 54 11.68 -9.51 -6.83
C LYS A 54 10.19 -9.77 -7.07
N VAL A 55 9.47 -8.72 -7.36
CA VAL A 55 8.04 -8.79 -7.66
C VAL A 55 7.81 -9.21 -9.11
N GLU A 56 6.69 -9.90 -9.34
CA GLU A 56 6.22 -10.25 -10.67
C GLU A 56 5.16 -9.26 -11.14
N SER A 57 5.20 -8.93 -12.44
CA SER A 57 4.13 -8.14 -13.05
C SER A 57 2.89 -9.01 -13.17
N ILE A 58 1.76 -8.54 -12.69
CA ILE A 58 0.47 -9.22 -12.85
C ILE A 58 -0.43 -8.47 -13.84
N LYS A 59 -1.30 -9.21 -14.51
CA LYS A 59 -2.37 -8.61 -15.31
C LYS A 59 -3.34 -7.88 -14.38
N PRO A 60 -3.93 -6.76 -14.81
CA PRO A 60 -4.94 -6.07 -14.03
C PRO A 60 -6.13 -6.99 -13.74
N HIS A 61 -6.78 -6.79 -12.61
CA HIS A 61 -8.01 -7.50 -12.28
C HIS A 61 -9.22 -6.69 -12.75
N PRO A 62 -10.29 -7.33 -13.29
CA PRO A 62 -11.46 -6.61 -13.79
C PRO A 62 -12.06 -5.59 -12.80
N HIS A 63 -12.16 -5.93 -11.52
CA HIS A 63 -12.68 -5.03 -10.49
C HIS A 63 -11.87 -3.74 -10.29
N GLY A 64 -10.61 -3.72 -10.70
CA GLY A 64 -9.73 -2.55 -10.55
C GLY A 64 -9.59 -1.72 -11.83
N ILE A 65 -10.35 -2.04 -12.87
CA ILE A 65 -10.29 -1.34 -14.16
C ILE A 65 -11.23 -0.13 -14.16
N GLU A 66 -10.70 0.99 -14.63
CA GLU A 66 -11.47 2.21 -14.89
C GLU A 66 -11.85 2.31 -16.38
N LEU A 67 -12.89 3.09 -16.68
CA LEU A 67 -13.43 3.24 -18.04
C LEU A 67 -12.34 3.66 -19.06
N GLY A 68 -11.55 4.67 -18.73
CA GLY A 68 -10.50 5.17 -19.64
C GLY A 68 -9.40 4.13 -19.90
N GLN A 69 -9.07 3.33 -18.90
CA GLN A 69 -8.11 2.23 -19.05
C GLN A 69 -8.69 1.12 -19.93
N LEU A 70 -9.96 0.72 -19.70
CA LEU A 70 -10.62 -0.31 -20.52
C LEU A 70 -10.74 0.14 -21.99
N GLN A 71 -11.10 1.41 -22.24
CA GLN A 71 -11.17 1.99 -23.58
C GLN A 71 -9.81 1.89 -24.30
N ARG A 72 -8.72 2.24 -23.63
CA ARG A 72 -7.37 2.13 -24.18
C ARG A 72 -7.01 0.68 -24.47
N MET A 73 -7.22 -0.23 -23.52
CA MET A 73 -6.93 -1.66 -23.68
C MET A 73 -7.71 -2.25 -24.87
N VAL A 74 -8.98 -1.90 -25.05
CA VAL A 74 -9.79 -2.35 -26.19
C VAL A 74 -9.26 -1.77 -27.51
N SER A 75 -8.91 -0.48 -27.56
CA SER A 75 -8.43 0.17 -28.77
C SER A 75 -7.06 -0.32 -29.23
N GLU A 76 -6.18 -0.67 -28.30
CA GLU A 76 -4.82 -1.15 -28.55
C GLU A 76 -4.75 -2.68 -28.70
N SER A 77 -5.86 -3.39 -28.48
CA SER A 77 -5.86 -4.85 -28.48
C SER A 77 -5.69 -5.45 -29.86
N ASN A 78 -4.74 -6.39 -29.97
CA ASN A 78 -4.55 -7.24 -31.13
C ASN A 78 -5.24 -8.61 -30.99
N ASP A 79 -6.04 -8.82 -29.94
CA ASP A 79 -6.76 -10.06 -29.73
C ASP A 79 -7.82 -10.30 -30.81
N LEU A 80 -8.01 -11.56 -31.20
CA LEU A 80 -8.89 -11.96 -32.27
C LEU A 80 -10.36 -11.58 -31.99
N ASN A 81 -10.81 -11.75 -30.73
CA ASN A 81 -12.16 -11.51 -30.26
C ASN A 81 -12.21 -11.27 -28.76
N LEU A 82 -13.41 -10.96 -28.24
CA LEU A 82 -13.65 -10.66 -26.82
C LEU A 82 -13.23 -11.83 -25.90
N ASN A 83 -13.44 -13.09 -26.33
CA ASN A 83 -13.02 -14.24 -25.52
C ASN A 83 -11.51 -14.24 -25.25
N HIS A 84 -10.70 -14.01 -26.30
CA HIS A 84 -9.24 -13.96 -26.18
C HIS A 84 -8.81 -12.75 -25.38
N PHE A 85 -9.43 -11.59 -25.62
CA PHE A 85 -9.15 -10.37 -24.89
C PHE A 85 -9.32 -10.54 -23.37
N LEU A 86 -10.45 -11.13 -22.95
CA LEU A 86 -10.75 -11.35 -21.53
C LEU A 86 -9.76 -12.31 -20.86
N LEU A 87 -9.39 -13.38 -21.52
CA LEU A 87 -8.44 -14.38 -20.98
C LEU A 87 -6.98 -13.89 -20.99
N ASN A 88 -6.61 -13.12 -22.01
CA ASN A 88 -5.23 -12.71 -22.21
C ASN A 88 -4.83 -11.49 -21.40
N ASN A 89 -5.77 -10.58 -21.11
CA ASN A 89 -5.43 -9.26 -20.56
C ASN A 89 -5.78 -9.08 -19.08
N PHE A 90 -6.51 -10.03 -18.47
CA PHE A 90 -6.96 -9.89 -17.09
C PHE A 90 -6.53 -11.07 -16.21
N SER A 91 -6.22 -10.77 -14.96
CA SER A 91 -6.09 -11.78 -13.90
C SER A 91 -7.47 -12.16 -13.35
N GLY A 92 -7.58 -13.36 -12.79
CA GLY A 92 -8.82 -13.83 -12.17
C GLY A 92 -9.92 -14.27 -13.14
N VAL A 93 -9.75 -14.09 -14.45
CA VAL A 93 -10.74 -14.49 -15.47
C VAL A 93 -10.48 -15.93 -15.92
N THR A 94 -11.33 -16.85 -15.46
CA THR A 94 -11.37 -18.25 -15.91
C THR A 94 -12.25 -18.39 -17.15
N ASN A 95 -12.23 -19.57 -17.81
CA ASN A 95 -13.16 -19.88 -18.91
C ASN A 95 -14.64 -19.75 -18.51
N ARG A 96 -14.97 -20.05 -17.25
CA ARG A 96 -16.31 -19.86 -16.71
C ARG A 96 -16.62 -18.38 -16.53
N ALA A 97 -15.75 -17.64 -15.83
CA ALA A 97 -15.92 -16.21 -15.60
C ALA A 97 -16.03 -15.42 -16.91
N ARG A 98 -15.23 -15.77 -17.92
CA ARG A 98 -15.32 -15.18 -19.25
C ARG A 98 -16.71 -15.31 -19.87
N LYS A 99 -17.33 -16.51 -19.80
CA LYS A 99 -18.69 -16.73 -20.31
C LYS A 99 -19.71 -15.89 -19.53
N GLU A 100 -19.59 -15.88 -18.22
CA GLU A 100 -20.46 -15.09 -17.34
C GLU A 100 -20.31 -13.57 -17.61
N LEU A 101 -19.08 -13.07 -17.81
CA LEU A 101 -18.83 -11.66 -18.17
C LEU A 101 -19.43 -11.29 -19.54
N CYS A 102 -19.27 -12.13 -20.56
CA CYS A 102 -19.86 -11.90 -21.86
C CYS A 102 -21.40 -11.86 -21.78
N GLN A 103 -21.99 -12.78 -21.03
CA GLN A 103 -23.45 -12.83 -20.83
C GLN A 103 -23.96 -11.60 -20.05
N ALA A 104 -23.26 -11.19 -18.97
CA ALA A 104 -23.61 -10.01 -18.19
C ALA A 104 -23.52 -8.72 -19.01
N ALA A 105 -22.50 -8.61 -19.87
CA ALA A 105 -22.30 -7.47 -20.75
C ALA A 105 -23.22 -7.48 -22.00
N GLU A 106 -24.00 -8.54 -22.20
CA GLU A 106 -24.83 -8.76 -23.41
C GLU A 106 -24.00 -8.75 -24.70
N LEU A 107 -22.79 -9.33 -24.65
CA LEU A 107 -21.85 -9.38 -25.76
C LEU A 107 -21.51 -10.82 -26.15
N GLU A 108 -21.47 -11.06 -27.44
CA GLU A 108 -20.96 -12.34 -27.94
C GLU A 108 -19.43 -12.43 -27.76
N GLY A 109 -18.97 -13.49 -27.11
CA GLY A 109 -17.53 -13.69 -26.88
C GLY A 109 -16.70 -13.85 -28.16
N THR A 110 -17.31 -14.21 -29.30
CA THR A 110 -16.71 -14.29 -30.62
C THR A 110 -16.62 -12.95 -31.35
N ARG A 111 -17.27 -11.90 -30.81
CA ARG A 111 -17.25 -10.56 -31.41
C ARG A 111 -15.84 -10.02 -31.53
N LYS A 112 -15.46 -9.55 -32.71
CA LYS A 112 -14.12 -9.01 -32.99
C LYS A 112 -13.85 -7.75 -32.17
N MET A 113 -12.63 -7.59 -31.62
CA MET A 113 -12.28 -6.45 -30.75
C MET A 113 -12.53 -5.09 -31.41
N ARG A 114 -12.22 -4.94 -32.70
CA ARG A 114 -12.47 -3.70 -33.48
C ARG A 114 -13.94 -3.28 -33.56
N ALA A 115 -14.86 -4.20 -33.28
CA ALA A 115 -16.31 -3.94 -33.30
C ALA A 115 -16.87 -3.56 -31.92
N ILE A 116 -16.06 -3.65 -30.87
CA ILE A 116 -16.43 -3.29 -29.47
C ILE A 116 -16.18 -1.81 -29.27
N LYS A 117 -17.24 -1.02 -29.05
CA LYS A 117 -17.15 0.44 -28.92
C LYS A 117 -18.26 0.98 -28.01
N GLY A 118 -18.06 2.21 -27.52
CA GLY A 118 -19.11 2.97 -26.84
C GLY A 118 -19.78 2.21 -25.70
N ASP A 119 -21.06 1.90 -25.88
CA ASP A 119 -21.88 1.24 -24.88
C ASP A 119 -21.44 -0.20 -24.58
N ASP A 120 -20.85 -0.91 -25.56
CA ASP A 120 -20.29 -2.25 -25.33
C ASP A 120 -19.20 -2.21 -24.25
N ILE A 121 -18.35 -1.16 -24.27
CA ILE A 121 -17.27 -0.98 -23.28
C ILE A 121 -17.84 -0.65 -21.90
N ARG A 122 -18.91 0.16 -21.84
CA ARG A 122 -19.62 0.46 -20.59
C ARG A 122 -20.27 -0.79 -20.01
N ASN A 123 -21.00 -1.54 -20.83
CA ASN A 123 -21.62 -2.79 -20.42
C ASN A 123 -20.60 -3.79 -19.88
N LEU A 124 -19.43 -3.87 -20.53
CA LEU A 124 -18.34 -4.72 -20.08
C LEU A 124 -17.75 -4.24 -18.75
N LEU A 125 -17.60 -2.93 -18.56
CA LEU A 125 -17.14 -2.36 -17.29
C LEU A 125 -18.13 -2.63 -16.15
N GLU A 126 -19.42 -2.41 -16.37
CA GLU A 126 -20.47 -2.71 -15.40
C GLU A 126 -20.49 -4.20 -15.03
N ALA A 127 -20.26 -5.09 -16.01
CA ALA A 127 -20.12 -6.52 -15.76
C ALA A 127 -18.84 -6.83 -14.93
N PHE A 128 -17.73 -6.13 -15.17
CA PHE A 128 -16.49 -6.24 -14.38
C PHE A 128 -16.72 -5.83 -12.93
N GLN A 129 -17.47 -4.77 -12.68
CA GLN A 129 -17.75 -4.25 -11.35
C GLN A 129 -18.87 -5.03 -10.62
N GLY A 130 -19.51 -5.98 -11.30
CA GLY A 130 -20.59 -6.79 -10.73
C GLY A 130 -21.94 -6.07 -10.68
N GLU A 131 -22.09 -4.94 -11.38
CA GLU A 131 -23.35 -4.19 -11.51
C GLU A 131 -24.32 -4.86 -12.46
N ARG A 132 -23.80 -5.64 -13.44
CA ARG A 132 -24.58 -6.50 -14.32
C ARG A 132 -24.49 -7.95 -13.87
N LEU A 133 -25.63 -8.59 -13.75
CA LEU A 133 -25.79 -9.91 -13.14
C LEU A 133 -26.10 -10.98 -14.17
N VAL A 134 -25.61 -12.20 -13.92
CA VAL A 134 -26.01 -13.42 -14.63
C VAL A 134 -26.73 -14.32 -13.64
N ASN A 135 -28.01 -14.65 -13.93
CA ASN A 135 -28.86 -15.43 -13.01
C ASN A 135 -28.91 -14.83 -11.59
N GLY A 136 -28.97 -13.50 -11.46
CA GLY A 136 -29.03 -12.79 -10.18
C GLY A 136 -27.72 -12.71 -9.41
N GLN A 137 -26.59 -13.07 -10.02
CA GLN A 137 -25.26 -13.09 -9.39
C GLN A 137 -24.24 -12.39 -10.30
N PRO A 138 -23.23 -11.68 -9.74
CA PRO A 138 -22.12 -11.18 -10.52
C PRO A 138 -21.25 -12.33 -11.06
N ALA A 139 -20.51 -12.06 -12.13
CA ALA A 139 -19.57 -13.03 -12.69
C ALA A 139 -18.52 -13.43 -11.63
N LYS A 140 -18.27 -14.73 -11.51
CA LYS A 140 -17.38 -15.28 -10.48
C LYS A 140 -15.92 -15.19 -10.90
N LEU A 141 -15.27 -14.09 -10.52
CA LEU A 141 -13.84 -13.88 -10.70
C LEU A 141 -13.02 -14.54 -9.58
N LEU A 142 -11.83 -15.02 -9.92
CA LEU A 142 -10.83 -15.45 -8.92
C LEU A 142 -10.10 -14.21 -8.39
N LYS A 143 -9.64 -14.26 -7.14
CA LYS A 143 -8.77 -13.20 -6.60
C LYS A 143 -7.48 -13.08 -7.43
N PRO A 144 -6.93 -11.86 -7.61
CA PRO A 144 -5.66 -11.69 -8.29
C PRO A 144 -4.52 -12.34 -7.50
N PRO A 145 -3.41 -12.74 -8.17
CA PRO A 145 -2.23 -13.25 -7.49
C PRO A 145 -1.57 -12.16 -6.64
N THR A 146 -0.85 -12.54 -5.58
CA THR A 146 -0.22 -11.62 -4.63
C THR A 146 1.30 -11.57 -4.71
N ASN A 147 1.91 -12.34 -5.61
CA ASN A 147 3.36 -12.35 -5.88
C ASN A 147 3.92 -11.05 -6.50
N CYS A 148 3.03 -10.10 -6.79
CA CYS A 148 3.36 -8.72 -7.17
C CYS A 148 3.66 -7.80 -5.98
N LEU A 149 3.45 -8.26 -4.74
CA LEU A 149 3.70 -7.48 -3.54
C LEU A 149 5.14 -7.67 -3.05
N SER A 150 5.72 -6.60 -2.49
CA SER A 150 7.06 -6.61 -1.88
C SER A 150 6.97 -6.14 -0.42
N PRO A 151 6.48 -6.99 0.49
CA PRO A 151 6.52 -6.69 1.91
C PRO A 151 7.96 -6.56 2.40
N ILE A 152 8.16 -5.89 3.53
CA ILE A 152 9.46 -5.79 4.19
C ILE A 152 9.74 -7.08 4.96
N GLU A 153 8.72 -7.67 5.52
CA GLU A 153 8.66 -8.79 6.45
C GLU A 153 9.00 -8.38 7.90
N GLU A 154 8.29 -8.96 8.85
CA GLU A 154 8.36 -8.59 10.28
C GLU A 154 9.78 -8.63 10.86
N ILE A 155 10.56 -9.67 10.53
CA ILE A 155 11.94 -9.82 11.02
C ILE A 155 12.81 -8.66 10.52
N LEU A 156 12.62 -8.22 9.28
CA LEU A 156 13.40 -7.14 8.69
C LEU A 156 12.95 -5.76 9.20
N ILE A 157 11.65 -5.57 9.45
CA ILE A 157 11.13 -4.37 10.12
C ILE A 157 11.72 -4.27 11.52
N LYS A 158 11.70 -5.37 12.30
CA LYS A 158 12.29 -5.41 13.63
C LYS A 158 13.77 -5.00 13.62
N LYS A 159 14.57 -5.56 12.71
CA LYS A 159 15.98 -5.19 12.54
C LYS A 159 16.16 -3.72 12.17
N GLY A 160 15.35 -3.21 11.25
CA GLY A 160 15.41 -1.80 10.82
C GLY A 160 15.04 -0.83 11.93
N LEU A 161 14.03 -1.13 12.71
CA LEU A 161 13.61 -0.35 13.87
C LEU A 161 14.69 -0.35 14.97
N SER A 162 15.15 -1.54 15.36
CA SER A 162 16.12 -1.69 16.46
C SER A 162 17.49 -1.04 16.17
N LYS A 163 17.91 -0.94 14.91
CA LYS A 163 19.16 -0.22 14.57
C LYS A 163 19.03 1.30 14.64
N THR A 164 17.79 1.80 14.55
CA THR A 164 17.55 3.24 14.30
C THR A 164 16.98 3.94 15.53
N ILE A 165 16.25 3.21 16.39
CA ILE A 165 15.56 3.75 17.56
C ILE A 165 15.99 2.98 18.79
N ASP A 166 16.54 3.68 19.78
CA ASP A 166 16.81 3.11 21.10
C ASP A 166 15.50 2.73 21.80
N SER A 167 15.39 1.48 22.25
CA SER A 167 14.12 0.95 22.78
C SER A 167 14.33 -0.21 23.74
N ARG A 168 13.37 -0.40 24.65
CA ARG A 168 13.33 -1.55 25.55
C ARG A 168 12.55 -2.73 24.97
N PHE A 169 11.58 -2.44 24.11
CA PHE A 169 10.71 -3.44 23.52
C PHE A 169 10.43 -3.12 22.05
N VAL A 170 10.44 -4.13 21.19
CA VAL A 170 10.11 -4.05 19.77
C VAL A 170 9.28 -5.26 19.38
N THR A 171 8.08 -5.04 18.85
CA THR A 171 7.27 -6.06 18.20
C THR A 171 6.90 -5.66 16.80
N THR A 172 6.69 -6.63 15.93
CA THR A 172 6.39 -6.41 14.50
C THR A 172 5.48 -7.53 14.01
N LEU A 173 4.61 -7.21 13.06
CA LEU A 173 3.72 -8.18 12.44
C LEU A 173 3.57 -7.88 10.94
N THR A 174 3.60 -8.92 10.11
CA THR A 174 3.24 -8.89 8.70
C THR A 174 1.96 -9.68 8.50
N ARG A 175 0.88 -8.98 8.08
CA ARG A 175 -0.41 -9.63 7.80
C ARG A 175 -0.33 -10.45 6.53
N VAL A 176 -1.25 -11.41 6.38
CA VAL A 176 -1.44 -12.10 5.10
C VAL A 176 -1.92 -11.11 4.02
N PRO A 177 -1.54 -11.29 2.75
CA PRO A 177 -2.03 -10.46 1.66
C PRO A 177 -3.56 -10.49 1.54
N ASN A 178 -4.15 -9.34 1.24
CA ASN A 178 -5.57 -9.19 0.95
C ASN A 178 -5.77 -8.44 -0.38
N VAL A 179 -7.02 -8.26 -0.80
CA VAL A 179 -7.38 -7.61 -2.07
C VAL A 179 -8.49 -6.61 -1.81
N THR A 180 -8.34 -5.39 -2.30
CA THR A 180 -9.36 -4.34 -2.31
C THR A 180 -9.58 -3.85 -3.74
N GLN A 181 -10.82 -3.80 -4.19
CA GLN A 181 -11.17 -3.37 -5.55
C GLN A 181 -10.26 -4.01 -6.63
N GLY A 182 -10.02 -5.32 -6.54
CA GLY A 182 -9.16 -6.04 -7.48
C GLY A 182 -7.65 -5.79 -7.35
N ASN A 183 -7.22 -4.95 -6.42
CA ASN A 183 -5.81 -4.63 -6.20
C ASN A 183 -5.29 -5.37 -4.97
N PRO A 184 -4.24 -6.20 -5.10
CA PRO A 184 -3.58 -6.81 -3.96
C PRO A 184 -2.93 -5.78 -3.05
N PHE A 185 -3.02 -6.01 -1.75
CA PHE A 185 -2.31 -5.23 -0.75
C PHE A 185 -1.91 -6.08 0.46
N GLN A 186 -0.96 -5.59 1.22
CA GLN A 186 -0.48 -6.22 2.45
C GLN A 186 -0.09 -5.16 3.46
N VAL A 187 -0.50 -5.35 4.71
CA VAL A 187 -0.20 -4.43 5.81
C VAL A 187 0.85 -5.05 6.72
N GLU A 188 1.79 -4.23 7.12
CA GLU A 188 2.83 -4.55 8.10
C GLU A 188 2.88 -3.48 9.17
N VAL A 189 3.06 -3.88 10.41
CA VAL A 189 3.10 -2.97 11.55
C VAL A 189 4.30 -3.25 12.45
N GLY A 190 4.71 -2.23 13.19
CA GLY A 190 5.74 -2.36 14.21
C GLY A 190 5.46 -1.40 15.36
N LEU A 191 5.70 -1.85 16.58
CA LEU A 191 5.64 -1.04 17.79
C LEU A 191 7.00 -1.08 18.48
N ILE A 192 7.48 0.10 18.82
CA ILE A 192 8.66 0.28 19.68
C ILE A 192 8.21 0.98 20.94
N PHE A 193 8.72 0.54 22.08
CA PHE A 193 8.39 1.13 23.38
C PHE A 193 9.62 1.30 24.26
N GLY A 194 9.67 2.43 25.00
CA GLY A 194 10.71 2.74 25.96
C GLY A 194 11.98 3.33 25.35
N GLY A 195 13.13 3.10 25.99
CA GLY A 195 14.40 3.72 25.61
C GLY A 195 14.46 5.21 25.94
N SER A 196 15.04 6.00 25.04
CA SER A 196 15.21 7.46 25.19
C SER A 196 13.99 8.28 24.76
N MET A 197 12.86 7.62 24.37
CA MET A 197 11.66 8.32 23.92
C MET A 197 10.91 9.02 25.07
N ALA A 198 10.40 10.24 24.80
CA ALA A 198 9.70 11.04 25.78
C ALA A 198 8.32 10.45 26.11
N GLY A 199 7.99 10.30 27.40
CA GLY A 199 6.74 9.68 27.84
C GLY A 199 5.52 10.62 27.82
N ASP A 200 5.73 11.92 27.74
CA ASP A 200 4.70 12.99 27.80
C ASP A 200 4.29 13.53 26.42
N LYS A 201 4.91 13.04 25.36
CA LYS A 201 4.67 13.49 23.99
C LYS A 201 3.82 12.50 23.19
N PRO A 202 3.12 12.97 22.15
CA PRO A 202 2.51 12.06 21.18
C PRO A 202 3.53 11.06 20.63
N VAL A 203 3.12 9.82 20.46
CA VAL A 203 3.96 8.77 19.87
C VAL A 203 4.47 9.18 18.48
N GLU A 204 5.67 8.72 18.12
CA GLU A 204 6.17 8.91 16.76
C GLU A 204 5.41 7.98 15.81
N ILE A 205 4.78 8.54 14.77
CA ILE A 205 4.07 7.77 13.74
C ILE A 205 4.93 7.67 12.49
N LEU A 206 5.33 6.45 12.14
CA LEU A 206 6.16 6.11 10.99
C LEU A 206 5.29 5.47 9.91
N ARG A 207 4.95 6.24 8.86
CA ARG A 207 4.04 5.80 7.79
C ARG A 207 4.81 5.54 6.51
N PHE A 208 4.49 4.42 5.85
CA PHE A 208 5.14 4.02 4.60
C PHE A 208 4.13 3.45 3.62
N ALA A 209 4.38 3.69 2.33
CA ALA A 209 3.70 3.01 1.23
C ALA A 209 4.78 2.54 0.23
N ASN A 210 4.79 1.25 -0.09
CA ASN A 210 5.79 0.62 -0.96
C ASN A 210 7.23 1.04 -0.58
N ARG A 211 7.57 0.95 0.71
CA ARG A 211 8.86 1.31 1.33
C ARG A 211 9.24 2.81 1.23
N VAL A 212 8.31 3.67 0.83
CA VAL A 212 8.56 5.12 0.75
C VAL A 212 7.96 5.83 1.95
N PRO A 213 8.76 6.62 2.70
CA PRO A 213 8.27 7.41 3.84
C PRO A 213 7.18 8.42 3.46
N ARG A 214 6.19 8.59 4.35
CA ARG A 214 5.11 9.58 4.23
C ARG A 214 5.19 10.56 5.39
N MET A 215 5.85 11.70 5.18
CA MET A 215 6.15 12.66 6.25
C MET A 215 5.14 13.80 6.35
N TYR A 216 4.37 14.06 5.30
CA TYR A 216 3.45 15.20 5.20
C TYR A 216 1.99 14.76 5.45
N GLN A 217 1.10 15.71 5.71
CA GLN A 217 -0.36 15.53 5.87
C GLN A 217 -0.73 14.33 6.78
N GLN A 218 -0.08 14.25 7.95
CA GLN A 218 -0.27 13.12 8.86
C GLN A 218 -1.73 12.90 9.24
N GLY A 219 -2.48 13.94 9.63
CA GLY A 219 -3.86 13.83 10.10
C GLY A 219 -4.86 13.40 9.02
N GLY A 220 -4.57 13.68 7.73
CA GLY A 220 -5.42 13.27 6.60
C GLY A 220 -5.14 11.86 6.06
N CYS A 221 -4.15 11.15 6.61
CA CYS A 221 -3.71 9.87 6.08
C CYS A 221 -4.48 8.69 6.71
N LEU A 222 -4.97 7.79 5.88
CA LEU A 222 -5.64 6.55 6.29
C LEU A 222 -4.84 5.77 7.35
N LEU A 223 -3.51 5.66 7.20
CA LEU A 223 -2.68 4.91 8.14
C LEU A 223 -2.64 5.56 9.53
N THR A 224 -2.69 6.90 9.59
CA THR A 224 -2.82 7.60 10.87
C THR A 224 -4.18 7.37 11.49
N LYS A 225 -5.25 7.48 10.71
CA LYS A 225 -6.63 7.21 11.18
C LYS A 225 -6.78 5.79 11.72
N ALA A 226 -6.12 4.81 11.12
CA ALA A 226 -6.09 3.44 11.61
C ALA A 226 -5.44 3.37 13.00
N ILE A 227 -4.30 4.04 13.23
CA ILE A 227 -3.65 4.13 14.54
C ILE A 227 -4.58 4.81 15.56
N GLU A 228 -5.19 5.92 15.19
CA GLU A 228 -6.09 6.70 16.05
C GLU A 228 -7.36 5.94 16.46
N SER A 229 -7.76 4.94 15.67
CA SER A 229 -8.96 4.11 15.92
C SER A 229 -8.75 2.98 16.94
N VAL A 230 -7.52 2.68 17.31
CA VAL A 230 -7.18 1.66 18.31
C VAL A 230 -7.19 2.29 19.70
N ASP A 231 -7.75 1.59 20.67
CA ASP A 231 -7.69 2.00 22.09
C ASP A 231 -6.35 1.56 22.70
N TRP A 232 -5.38 2.48 22.66
CA TRP A 232 -4.02 2.26 23.13
C TRP A 232 -3.86 2.28 24.67
N ARG A 233 -4.90 2.68 25.42
CA ARG A 233 -4.86 2.72 26.89
C ARG A 233 -4.66 1.32 27.49
N GLN A 234 -5.24 0.30 26.85
CA GLN A 234 -5.06 -1.10 27.26
C GLN A 234 -3.62 -1.60 27.08
N TYR A 235 -2.79 -0.89 26.32
CA TYR A 235 -1.37 -1.18 26.11
C TYR A 235 -0.45 -0.19 26.85
N GLY A 236 -1.00 0.57 27.81
CA GLY A 236 -0.22 1.45 28.70
C GLY A 236 0.17 2.81 28.10
N LEU A 237 -0.45 3.22 26.99
CA LEU A 237 -0.29 4.57 26.43
C LEU A 237 -1.42 5.50 26.87
N ASP A 238 -1.13 6.77 27.09
CA ASP A 238 -2.15 7.77 27.40
C ASP A 238 -2.90 8.18 26.12
N GLN A 239 -4.24 8.13 26.16
CA GLN A 239 -5.06 8.47 25.01
C GLN A 239 -6.42 9.01 25.48
N ALA A 240 -6.68 10.26 25.22
CA ALA A 240 -7.92 10.93 25.63
C ALA A 240 -9.15 10.26 24.99
N GLY A 241 -10.06 9.74 25.82
CA GLY A 241 -11.28 9.07 25.35
C GLY A 241 -11.05 7.78 24.53
N GLY A 242 -9.83 7.22 24.52
CA GLY A 242 -9.50 6.00 23.77
C GLY A 242 -9.44 6.20 22.24
N LYS A 243 -9.29 7.44 21.78
CA LYS A 243 -9.23 7.81 20.36
C LYS A 243 -8.14 8.87 20.11
N GLY A 244 -7.75 9.02 18.85
CA GLY A 244 -6.71 9.98 18.47
C GLY A 244 -5.30 9.43 18.68
N VAL A 245 -4.29 10.25 18.43
CA VAL A 245 -2.88 9.85 18.57
C VAL A 245 -2.56 9.66 20.06
N PRO A 246 -2.12 8.47 20.49
CA PRO A 246 -1.74 8.23 21.88
C PRO A 246 -0.46 8.99 22.25
N LYS A 247 -0.25 9.20 23.55
CA LYS A 247 0.97 9.75 24.14
C LYS A 247 1.72 8.66 24.89
N GLY A 248 3.02 8.74 24.86
CA GLY A 248 3.89 7.82 25.58
C GLY A 248 5.24 7.61 24.89
N PRO A 249 6.16 6.89 25.54
CA PRO A 249 7.49 6.65 25.01
C PRO A 249 7.47 5.53 23.95
N ALA A 250 6.77 5.78 22.84
CA ALA A 250 6.55 4.78 21.79
C ALA A 250 6.68 5.36 20.38
N ALA A 251 6.99 4.48 19.43
CA ALA A 251 6.84 4.76 18.01
C ALA A 251 6.04 3.62 17.34
N ILE A 252 5.13 3.99 16.44
CA ILE A 252 4.26 3.05 15.73
C ILE A 252 4.56 3.16 14.24
N LEU A 253 4.96 2.04 13.65
CA LEU A 253 5.21 1.91 12.22
C LEU A 253 4.00 1.25 11.56
N VAL A 254 3.53 1.83 10.45
CA VAL A 254 2.57 1.17 9.55
C VAL A 254 3.08 1.29 8.11
N HIS A 255 3.20 0.14 7.46
CA HIS A 255 3.61 0.01 6.06
C HIS A 255 2.48 -0.65 5.25
N LEU A 256 2.16 -0.05 4.10
CA LEU A 256 1.27 -0.61 3.10
C LEU A 256 2.09 -0.99 1.85
N ALA A 257 2.12 -2.27 1.51
CA ALA A 257 2.54 -2.74 0.20
C ALA A 257 1.29 -2.94 -0.68
N SER A 258 1.23 -2.31 -1.84
CA SER A 258 0.08 -2.44 -2.76
C SER A 258 0.47 -2.15 -4.20
N THR A 259 -0.20 -2.80 -5.14
CA THR A 259 -0.09 -2.51 -6.58
C THR A 259 -0.71 -1.18 -6.97
N ASN A 260 -1.71 -0.71 -6.20
CA ASN A 260 -2.40 0.55 -6.43
C ASN A 260 -2.63 1.28 -5.11
N VAL A 261 -1.70 2.15 -4.74
CA VAL A 261 -1.84 3.02 -3.57
C VAL A 261 -2.60 4.27 -3.97
N GLN A 262 -3.81 4.43 -3.43
CA GLN A 262 -4.60 5.64 -3.64
C GLN A 262 -4.15 6.75 -2.68
N PHE A 263 -3.97 7.95 -3.21
CA PHE A 263 -3.54 9.12 -2.47
C PHE A 263 -4.61 10.21 -2.50
N THR A 264 -4.59 11.07 -1.48
CA THR A 264 -5.50 12.22 -1.37
C THR A 264 -5.19 13.32 -2.36
N SER A 265 -3.96 13.36 -2.89
CA SER A 265 -3.48 14.38 -3.83
C SER A 265 -2.36 13.84 -4.74
N GLU A 266 -2.08 14.54 -5.83
CA GLU A 266 -0.97 14.23 -6.75
C GLU A 266 0.41 14.26 -6.08
N ALA A 267 0.57 15.04 -5.01
CA ALA A 267 1.81 15.08 -4.22
C ALA A 267 2.09 13.76 -3.46
N LYS A 268 1.13 12.84 -3.42
CA LYS A 268 1.25 11.51 -2.79
C LYS A 268 1.66 11.55 -1.31
N GLU A 269 1.19 12.57 -0.59
CA GLU A 269 1.59 12.82 0.80
C GLU A 269 0.83 11.98 1.81
N ALA A 270 -0.48 11.79 1.59
CA ALA A 270 -1.36 11.01 2.44
C ALA A 270 -2.14 9.97 1.63
N LEU A 271 -2.37 8.81 2.23
CA LEU A 271 -3.20 7.77 1.64
C LEU A 271 -4.66 8.14 1.78
N ALA A 272 -5.42 7.98 0.69
CA ALA A 272 -6.87 8.17 0.66
C ALA A 272 -7.59 7.09 1.49
N ASP A 273 -8.79 7.42 1.93
CA ASP A 273 -9.60 6.50 2.73
C ASP A 273 -9.99 5.26 1.92
N ASN A 274 -9.77 4.09 2.51
CA ASN A 274 -10.15 2.78 2.01
C ASN A 274 -10.49 1.90 3.22
N GLY A 275 -11.76 1.49 3.33
CA GLY A 275 -12.27 0.78 4.50
C GLY A 275 -11.59 -0.56 4.75
N GLU A 276 -11.27 -1.32 3.69
CA GLU A 276 -10.64 -2.64 3.80
C GLU A 276 -9.18 -2.51 4.26
N VAL A 277 -8.43 -1.56 3.71
CA VAL A 277 -7.04 -1.29 4.12
C VAL A 277 -7.00 -0.77 5.56
N MET A 278 -7.93 0.12 5.94
CA MET A 278 -8.03 0.67 7.29
C MET A 278 -8.32 -0.43 8.32
N GLU A 279 -9.28 -1.30 8.03
CA GLU A 279 -9.66 -2.40 8.92
C GLU A 279 -8.52 -3.42 9.06
N GLU A 280 -7.81 -3.72 7.96
CA GLU A 280 -6.67 -4.62 7.99
C GLU A 280 -5.49 -4.03 8.80
N ALA A 281 -5.24 -2.73 8.68
CA ALA A 281 -4.23 -2.04 9.48
C ALA A 281 -4.61 -2.02 10.98
N ARG A 282 -5.89 -1.81 11.29
CA ARG A 282 -6.41 -1.87 12.66
C ARG A 282 -6.25 -3.28 13.25
N LYS A 283 -6.62 -4.33 12.52
CA LYS A 283 -6.43 -5.74 12.94
C LYS A 283 -4.96 -6.04 13.19
N ALA A 284 -4.07 -5.61 12.30
CA ALA A 284 -2.64 -5.79 12.46
C ALA A 284 -2.13 -5.23 13.80
N MET A 285 -2.58 -4.03 14.17
CA MET A 285 -2.17 -3.38 15.41
C MET A 285 -2.75 -4.06 16.67
N LEU A 286 -3.95 -4.64 16.57
CA LEU A 286 -4.57 -5.38 17.69
C LEU A 286 -3.97 -6.77 17.88
N GLU A 287 -3.42 -7.38 16.83
CA GLU A 287 -2.80 -8.71 16.86
C GLU A 287 -1.32 -8.64 17.28
N MET A 288 -0.66 -7.52 17.02
CA MET A 288 0.75 -7.27 17.36
C MET A 288 0.99 -7.16 18.88
#